data_2c6e8c96dfe743742daaeae36804b1cb
#
_entry.id   2c6e8c96dfe743742daaeae36804b1cb
#
_cell.length_a   1.000
_cell.length_b   1.000
_cell.length_c   1.000
_cell.angle_alpha   90.00
_cell.angle_beta   90.00
_cell.angle_gamma   90.00
#
_symmetry.space_group_name_H-M   'P 1'
#
loop_
_entity.id
_entity.type
_entity.pdbx_description
1 polymer ?
#
loop_
_entity_poly.entity_id
_entity_poly.type
_entity_poly.pdbx_seq_one_letter_code
_entity_poly.pdbx_strand_id
1 'polypeptide(L)'
;ALGTGCHSNTSEEANKEEQQKPNIIFILCDDMGYGDLACYGQKYIETPNLDRLAAEGMLFTQAYAGSPVSAPSRASLMTGQHTGHCKIRGNKEYWSGEMMYGQNKEYTVTGQMPYDTAHIILPEIMKANGYTTGMFGKWAGGYEGSESTPDKRGIDEYYGYICQFQAHLYYPNFMNRYSKSAGDTAVIRIPLEQNIEHAMYGDDYRNRTQYSADLIHQQAMEWIDKQDGKQPFYGFLTYTLPHAELLQPQDSIVQYYMEKFQNDKSYPGSEGSRYNPIMHTHAQFAAMITRLDTYVGEIMQLLDKKGLAENTIVMFSSDNGPHEEGGADPEFFGRDGKLRGLKRQCYEGGIRVPFIVRWPGKVQAGSVNDHICAFYDIMPTFCDLIGEPDYVAKYMNPEKAVDYFDGISFAPTLLGQAGQKQHDFLYWEFEETDQIGVRMGDWKMVVKKGQPHLYNLATDLHEDHDVAAEHPDIVQQMKEIIAKQHIESPDFKVTLPE
;
A
#
# COMPACT_ATOMS: atom_id res chain seq x y z
N ALA A 1 -60.98 32.52 -41.92
CA ALA A 1 -60.83 31.67 -40.77
C ALA A 1 -59.30 31.37 -40.57
N LEU A 2 -58.72 32.02 -39.60
CA LEU A 2 -57.34 31.87 -39.21
C LEU A 2 -57.25 30.70 -38.20
N GLY A 3 -56.40 29.69 -38.48
CA GLY A 3 -56.06 28.62 -37.58
C GLY A 3 -54.71 28.87 -37.04
N THR A 4 -54.63 29.18 -35.73
CA THR A 4 -53.38 29.27 -34.94
C THR A 4 -52.99 27.89 -34.48
N GLY A 5 -51.87 27.37 -35.01
CA GLY A 5 -51.24 26.16 -34.53
C GLY A 5 -50.37 26.47 -33.30
N CYS A 6 -50.74 25.95 -32.14
CA CYS A 6 -49.84 25.89 -30.97
C CYS A 6 -48.78 24.82 -31.19
N HIS A 7 -47.51 25.23 -31.28
CA HIS A 7 -46.38 24.36 -31.11
C HIS A 7 -46.10 24.23 -29.62
N SER A 8 -46.40 23.08 -29.04
CA SER A 8 -45.92 22.68 -27.73
C SER A 8 -44.49 22.22 -27.85
N ASN A 9 -43.55 23.08 -27.44
CA ASN A 9 -42.19 22.67 -27.12
C ASN A 9 -42.24 21.86 -25.82
N THR A 10 -42.22 20.55 -25.93
CA THR A 10 -41.83 19.67 -24.83
C THR A 10 -40.30 19.65 -24.76
N SER A 11 -39.76 20.43 -23.85
CA SER A 11 -38.39 20.29 -23.42
C SER A 11 -38.24 18.91 -22.80
N GLU A 12 -37.59 18.00 -23.51
CA GLU A 12 -36.97 16.81 -22.93
C GLU A 12 -35.81 17.29 -22.04
N GLU A 13 -36.10 17.64 -20.79
CA GLU A 13 -35.11 17.57 -19.70
C GLU A 13 -34.84 16.10 -19.49
N ALA A 14 -33.78 15.60 -20.16
CA ALA A 14 -33.21 14.32 -19.85
C ALA A 14 -32.73 14.38 -18.37
N ASN A 15 -33.48 13.72 -17.50
CA ASN A 15 -33.02 13.36 -16.15
C ASN A 15 -31.69 12.59 -16.32
N LYS A 16 -30.57 13.27 -16.28
CA LYS A 16 -29.30 12.64 -15.93
C LYS A 16 -29.49 12.21 -14.47
N GLU A 17 -29.86 10.96 -14.25
CA GLU A 17 -29.64 10.34 -12.95
C GLU A 17 -28.16 10.63 -12.57
N GLU A 18 -27.98 11.42 -11.56
CA GLU A 18 -26.66 11.75 -11.02
C GLU A 18 -26.05 10.41 -10.59
N GLN A 19 -25.11 9.89 -11.38
CA GLN A 19 -24.54 8.57 -11.17
C GLN A 19 -23.86 8.59 -9.78
N GLN A 20 -24.38 7.80 -8.86
CA GLN A 20 -23.86 7.72 -7.49
C GLN A 20 -22.36 7.38 -7.53
N LYS A 21 -21.55 8.21 -6.87
CA LYS A 21 -20.10 7.96 -6.76
C LYS A 21 -19.86 6.61 -6.08
N PRO A 22 -18.90 5.80 -6.56
CA PRO A 22 -18.58 4.51 -5.93
C PRO A 22 -17.99 4.69 -4.55
N ASN A 23 -18.28 3.76 -3.65
CA ASN A 23 -17.47 3.58 -2.46
C ASN A 23 -16.13 2.96 -2.84
N ILE A 24 -15.08 3.22 -2.08
CA ILE A 24 -13.75 2.67 -2.31
C ILE A 24 -13.22 2.10 -1.01
N ILE A 25 -12.79 0.84 -1.05
CA ILE A 25 -11.99 0.20 0.00
C ILE A 25 -10.67 -0.20 -0.63
N PHE A 26 -9.58 0.40 -0.17
CA PHE A 26 -8.24 0.01 -0.56
C PHE A 26 -7.54 -0.70 0.60
N ILE A 27 -7.24 -1.98 0.42
CA ILE A 27 -6.54 -2.82 1.37
C ILE A 27 -5.08 -2.89 0.94
N LEU A 28 -4.19 -2.34 1.77
CA LEU A 28 -2.76 -2.31 1.55
C LEU A 28 -2.07 -3.08 2.68
N CYS A 29 -1.46 -4.20 2.36
CA CYS A 29 -0.65 -4.95 3.31
C CYS A 29 0.82 -4.49 3.32
N ASP A 30 1.61 -5.03 4.23
CA ASP A 30 2.97 -4.60 4.51
C ASP A 30 3.96 -5.75 4.21
N ASP A 31 4.89 -5.55 3.27
CA ASP A 31 5.93 -6.51 2.91
C ASP A 31 5.44 -7.85 2.30
N MET A 32 4.29 -7.89 1.67
CA MET A 32 3.82 -9.09 0.97
C MET A 32 4.49 -9.20 -0.40
N GLY A 33 5.09 -10.35 -0.66
CA GLY A 33 5.73 -10.64 -1.94
C GLY A 33 4.74 -10.91 -3.06
N TYR A 34 5.19 -10.73 -4.30
CA TYR A 34 4.40 -11.02 -5.50
C TYR A 34 3.86 -12.47 -5.52
N GLY A 35 4.66 -13.43 -5.04
CA GLY A 35 4.34 -14.85 -5.01
C GLY A 35 3.67 -15.34 -3.72
N ASP A 36 3.19 -14.46 -2.83
CA ASP A 36 2.62 -14.87 -1.54
C ASP A 36 1.15 -15.32 -1.60
N LEU A 37 0.43 -15.05 -2.70
CA LEU A 37 -0.97 -15.41 -2.88
C LEU A 37 -1.14 -16.59 -3.84
N ALA A 38 -2.13 -17.47 -3.59
CA ALA A 38 -2.39 -18.64 -4.43
C ALA A 38 -2.76 -18.23 -5.87
N CYS A 39 -3.52 -17.15 -6.07
CA CYS A 39 -3.82 -16.59 -7.39
C CYS A 39 -2.58 -16.03 -8.14
N TYR A 40 -1.46 -15.81 -7.44
CA TYR A 40 -0.14 -15.48 -8.01
C TYR A 40 0.85 -16.66 -7.99
N GLY A 41 0.38 -17.88 -7.66
CA GLY A 41 1.14 -19.12 -7.77
C GLY A 41 1.69 -19.68 -6.45
N GLN A 42 1.33 -19.13 -5.29
CA GLN A 42 1.67 -19.68 -3.98
C GLN A 42 1.07 -21.09 -3.81
N LYS A 43 1.88 -22.02 -3.28
CA LYS A 43 1.50 -23.42 -3.13
C LYS A 43 1.36 -23.89 -1.68
N TYR A 44 1.92 -23.15 -0.76
CA TYR A 44 2.02 -23.52 0.65
C TYR A 44 1.04 -22.77 1.54
N ILE A 45 0.69 -21.55 1.15
CA ILE A 45 -0.16 -20.63 1.92
C ILE A 45 -1.55 -20.58 1.28
N GLU A 46 -2.57 -20.69 2.10
CA GLU A 46 -3.95 -20.69 1.63
C GLU A 46 -4.57 -19.30 1.74
N THR A 47 -5.07 -18.81 0.60
CA THR A 47 -5.65 -17.47 0.47
C THR A 47 -6.99 -17.49 -0.28
N PRO A 48 -7.99 -18.30 0.19
CA PRO A 48 -9.22 -18.54 -0.57
C PRO A 48 -10.06 -17.27 -0.78
N ASN A 49 -10.01 -16.30 0.13
CA ASN A 49 -10.79 -15.08 0.00
C ASN A 49 -10.14 -14.07 -0.97
N LEU A 50 -8.81 -13.97 -0.98
CA LEU A 50 -8.06 -13.18 -1.96
C LEU A 50 -8.14 -13.83 -3.35
N ASP A 51 -8.15 -15.17 -3.43
CA ASP A 51 -8.38 -15.89 -4.68
C ASP A 51 -9.80 -15.63 -5.21
N ARG A 52 -10.80 -15.59 -4.31
CA ARG A 52 -12.17 -15.18 -4.64
C ARG A 52 -12.21 -13.72 -5.12
N LEU A 53 -11.52 -12.80 -4.45
CA LEU A 53 -11.42 -11.40 -4.87
C LEU A 53 -10.87 -11.28 -6.30
N ALA A 54 -9.83 -12.06 -6.63
CA ALA A 54 -9.26 -12.14 -7.97
C ALA A 54 -10.24 -12.76 -8.99
N ALA A 55 -10.94 -13.82 -8.61
CA ALA A 55 -11.92 -14.49 -9.47
C ALA A 55 -13.15 -13.62 -9.76
N GLU A 56 -13.52 -12.74 -8.84
CA GLU A 56 -14.63 -11.78 -8.99
C GLU A 56 -14.18 -10.41 -9.52
N GLY A 57 -12.86 -10.21 -9.73
CA GLY A 57 -12.26 -8.96 -10.16
C GLY A 57 -11.25 -9.11 -11.28
N MET A 58 -10.33 -8.17 -11.36
CA MET A 58 -9.20 -8.12 -12.29
C MET A 58 -7.89 -8.26 -11.52
N LEU A 59 -7.05 -9.20 -11.95
CA LEU A 59 -5.70 -9.42 -11.43
C LEU A 59 -4.70 -8.74 -12.36
N PHE A 60 -3.82 -7.90 -11.79
CA PHE A 60 -2.75 -7.24 -12.52
C PHE A 60 -1.45 -8.01 -12.38
N THR A 61 -0.77 -8.24 -13.52
CA THR A 61 0.51 -8.95 -13.53
C THR A 61 1.72 -8.02 -13.50
N GLN A 62 1.53 -6.72 -13.76
CA GLN A 62 2.59 -5.72 -13.88
C GLN A 62 2.28 -4.44 -13.10
N ALA A 63 1.84 -4.59 -11.83
CA ALA A 63 1.64 -3.48 -10.91
C ALA A 63 2.86 -3.28 -10.01
N TYR A 64 3.23 -2.02 -9.78
CA TYR A 64 4.45 -1.66 -9.08
C TYR A 64 4.17 -0.78 -7.86
N ALA A 65 4.84 -1.09 -6.76
CA ALA A 65 4.94 -0.23 -5.60
C ALA A 65 5.66 1.08 -5.93
N GLY A 66 5.43 2.12 -5.15
CA GLY A 66 6.10 3.40 -5.36
C GLY A 66 7.58 3.43 -4.95
N SER A 67 8.00 2.45 -4.14
CA SER A 67 9.38 2.27 -3.66
C SER A 67 9.56 0.86 -3.11
N PRO A 68 10.82 0.35 -2.99
CA PRO A 68 11.07 -0.96 -2.40
C PRO A 68 10.95 -1.01 -0.87
N VAL A 69 10.45 0.05 -0.20
CA VAL A 69 10.13 0.06 1.23
C VAL A 69 8.89 0.90 1.53
N SER A 70 8.32 0.69 2.72
CA SER A 70 7.01 1.17 3.12
C SER A 70 6.82 2.69 3.06
N ALA A 71 7.61 3.50 3.78
CA ALA A 71 7.32 4.93 3.92
C ALA A 71 7.32 5.68 2.58
N PRO A 72 8.35 5.56 1.71
CA PRO A 72 8.33 6.23 0.41
C PRO A 72 7.31 5.62 -0.57
N SER A 73 7.02 4.31 -0.49
CA SER A 73 6.00 3.70 -1.33
C SER A 73 4.60 4.21 -0.99
N ARG A 74 4.27 4.29 0.30
CA ARG A 74 3.00 4.89 0.78
C ARG A 74 2.93 6.38 0.44
N ALA A 75 4.06 7.10 0.52
CA ALA A 75 4.11 8.50 0.10
C ALA A 75 3.84 8.68 -1.40
N SER A 76 4.41 7.83 -2.23
CA SER A 76 4.16 7.82 -3.68
C SER A 76 2.67 7.61 -3.99
N LEU A 77 2.03 6.63 -3.33
CA LEU A 77 0.59 6.39 -3.45
C LEU A 77 -0.25 7.60 -3.03
N MET A 78 0.08 8.17 -1.88
CA MET A 78 -0.68 9.27 -1.29
C MET A 78 -0.55 10.58 -2.07
N THR A 79 0.60 10.83 -2.69
CA THR A 79 0.91 12.10 -3.35
C THR A 79 0.73 12.07 -4.88
N GLY A 80 0.62 10.88 -5.49
CA GLY A 80 0.63 10.74 -6.94
C GLY A 80 1.99 11.08 -7.59
N GLN A 81 3.09 10.95 -6.82
CA GLN A 81 4.45 11.29 -7.24
C GLN A 81 5.35 10.07 -7.16
N HIS A 82 6.23 9.86 -8.14
CA HIS A 82 7.32 8.90 -7.99
C HIS A 82 8.43 9.46 -7.06
N THR A 83 9.33 8.59 -6.60
CA THR A 83 10.34 8.96 -5.59
C THR A 83 11.41 9.95 -6.06
N GLY A 84 11.52 10.25 -7.35
CA GLY A 84 12.33 11.37 -7.86
C GLY A 84 11.75 12.75 -7.52
N HIS A 85 10.44 12.84 -7.31
CA HIS A 85 9.69 14.09 -7.04
C HIS A 85 9.10 14.13 -5.62
N CYS A 86 8.77 12.97 -5.05
CA CYS A 86 8.19 12.88 -3.72
C CYS A 86 9.15 13.43 -2.65
N LYS A 87 8.60 14.07 -1.61
CA LYS A 87 9.38 14.52 -0.46
C LYS A 87 9.96 13.36 0.34
N ILE A 88 9.22 12.26 0.50
CA ILE A 88 9.63 11.07 1.26
C ILE A 88 10.17 10.04 0.28
N ARG A 89 11.48 9.76 0.35
CA ARG A 89 12.17 8.82 -0.55
C ARG A 89 12.88 7.68 0.18
N GLY A 90 12.71 7.60 1.51
CA GLY A 90 13.31 6.59 2.38
C GLY A 90 12.62 6.56 3.75
N ASN A 91 13.10 5.70 4.63
CA ASN A 91 12.57 5.53 5.99
C ASN A 91 13.21 6.52 6.99
N LYS A 92 13.11 7.82 6.73
CA LYS A 92 13.63 8.82 7.66
C LYS A 92 12.76 8.90 8.91
N GLU A 93 13.35 8.61 10.05
CA GLU A 93 12.69 8.58 11.37
C GLU A 93 12.94 9.88 12.13
N TYR A 94 11.95 10.27 12.92
CA TYR A 94 12.03 11.38 13.87
C TYR A 94 12.09 10.81 15.29
N TRP A 95 13.01 11.35 16.07
CA TRP A 95 13.30 10.90 17.43
C TRP A 95 12.84 11.95 18.43
N SER A 96 12.10 11.55 19.44
CA SER A 96 11.81 12.38 20.62
C SER A 96 12.64 11.91 21.79
N GLY A 97 12.80 12.76 22.80
CA GLY A 97 13.42 12.37 24.08
C GLY A 97 12.55 11.46 24.94
N GLU A 98 11.32 11.13 24.51
CA GLU A 98 10.40 10.27 25.24
C GLU A 98 10.58 8.81 24.83
N MET A 99 10.62 7.93 25.82
CA MET A 99 10.71 6.49 25.63
C MET A 99 9.37 5.97 25.09
N MET A 100 9.37 5.49 23.85
CA MET A 100 8.15 5.02 23.20
C MET A 100 7.89 3.52 23.37
N TYR A 101 8.90 2.68 23.49
CA TYR A 101 8.73 1.24 23.70
C TYR A 101 9.93 0.55 24.27
N GLY A 102 9.66 -0.23 25.26
CA GLY A 102 10.39 -1.20 25.91
C GLY A 102 10.73 -2.46 25.07
N GLN A 103 11.65 -2.53 24.21
CA GLN A 103 12.34 -3.72 23.71
C GLN A 103 13.71 -3.84 24.35
N ASN A 104 13.83 -3.84 25.67
CA ASN A 104 15.12 -3.78 26.35
C ASN A 104 16.06 -2.65 25.85
N LYS A 105 15.57 -1.77 24.98
CA LYS A 105 16.21 -0.56 24.50
C LYS A 105 15.15 0.54 24.47
N GLU A 106 15.55 1.69 24.97
CA GLU A 106 14.76 2.91 24.94
C GLU A 106 14.67 3.41 23.49
N TYR A 107 13.56 3.11 22.81
CA TYR A 107 13.31 3.67 21.49
C TYR A 107 12.58 4.98 21.61
N THR A 108 13.16 6.00 21.00
CA THR A 108 12.64 7.36 21.00
C THR A 108 12.09 7.78 19.63
N VAL A 109 11.84 6.80 18.74
CA VAL A 109 11.22 7.07 17.43
C VAL A 109 9.76 7.40 17.62
N THR A 110 9.38 8.62 17.24
CA THR A 110 7.99 9.11 17.34
C THR A 110 7.20 8.94 16.06
N GLY A 111 7.86 8.75 14.95
CA GLY A 111 7.27 8.55 13.63
C GLY A 111 8.25 8.83 12.50
N GLN A 112 7.71 9.02 11.31
CA GLN A 112 8.48 9.22 10.09
C GLN A 112 8.41 10.66 9.61
N MET A 113 9.15 10.97 8.54
CA MET A 113 9.08 12.26 7.88
C MET A 113 7.63 12.59 7.49
N PRO A 114 7.13 13.79 7.84
CA PRO A 114 5.80 14.22 7.47
C PRO A 114 5.65 14.44 5.97
N TYR A 115 4.47 14.13 5.41
CA TYR A 115 4.09 14.57 4.07
C TYR A 115 4.25 16.08 3.95
N ASP A 116 4.56 16.54 2.74
CA ASP A 116 4.59 17.97 2.47
C ASP A 116 3.17 18.56 2.60
N THR A 117 3.02 19.53 3.50
CA THR A 117 1.72 20.18 3.73
C THR A 117 1.30 21.10 2.58
N ALA A 118 2.25 21.50 1.73
CA ALA A 118 1.96 22.29 0.53
C ALA A 118 1.53 21.42 -0.66
N HIS A 119 1.58 20.08 -0.54
CA HIS A 119 1.11 19.13 -1.56
C HIS A 119 -0.09 18.37 -1.04
N ILE A 120 -1.17 18.32 -1.83
CA ILE A 120 -2.38 17.59 -1.48
C ILE A 120 -2.14 16.08 -1.53
N ILE A 121 -2.78 15.34 -0.63
CA ILE A 121 -2.73 13.88 -0.64
C ILE A 121 -4.11 13.28 -0.91
N LEU A 122 -4.13 12.01 -1.33
CA LEU A 122 -5.32 11.32 -1.79
C LEU A 122 -6.52 11.41 -0.83
N PRO A 123 -6.41 11.21 0.51
CA PRO A 123 -7.56 11.35 1.39
C PRO A 123 -8.17 12.76 1.41
N GLU A 124 -7.36 13.79 1.25
CA GLU A 124 -7.83 15.18 1.17
C GLU A 124 -8.67 15.41 -0.09
N ILE A 125 -8.26 14.82 -1.23
CA ILE A 125 -9.02 14.85 -2.49
C ILE A 125 -10.36 14.12 -2.30
N MET A 126 -10.34 12.92 -1.70
CA MET A 126 -11.56 12.15 -1.45
C MET A 126 -12.54 12.93 -0.56
N LYS A 127 -12.04 13.51 0.51
CA LYS A 127 -12.84 14.35 1.42
C LYS A 127 -13.42 15.58 0.71
N ALA A 128 -12.62 16.29 -0.10
CA ALA A 128 -13.06 17.44 -0.90
C ALA A 128 -14.15 17.06 -1.92
N ASN A 129 -14.23 15.79 -2.29
CA ASN A 129 -15.24 15.24 -3.20
C ASN A 129 -16.45 14.61 -2.49
N GLY A 130 -16.63 14.86 -1.20
CA GLY A 130 -17.81 14.48 -0.44
C GLY A 130 -17.78 13.08 0.15
N TYR A 131 -16.59 12.44 0.21
CA TYR A 131 -16.43 11.13 0.83
C TYR A 131 -16.31 11.23 2.35
N THR A 132 -16.93 10.29 3.05
CA THR A 132 -16.53 9.96 4.42
C THR A 132 -15.24 9.16 4.36
N THR A 133 -14.22 9.54 5.12
CA THR A 133 -12.89 8.96 5.04
C THR A 133 -12.51 8.21 6.31
N GLY A 134 -12.11 6.95 6.18
CA GLY A 134 -11.62 6.12 7.27
C GLY A 134 -10.26 5.51 6.92
N MET A 135 -9.35 5.48 7.88
CA MET A 135 -8.07 4.80 7.72
C MET A 135 -7.76 3.93 8.95
N PHE A 136 -7.42 2.67 8.70
CA PHE A 136 -7.20 1.69 9.76
C PHE A 136 -5.89 0.94 9.52
N GLY A 137 -4.92 1.16 10.43
CA GLY A 137 -3.59 0.57 10.36
C GLY A 137 -2.44 1.57 10.37
N LYS A 138 -1.42 1.33 9.56
CA LYS A 138 -0.15 2.05 9.55
C LYS A 138 -0.22 3.34 8.72
N TRP A 139 0.09 4.49 9.36
CA TRP A 139 0.13 5.81 8.69
C TRP A 139 1.43 6.06 7.94
N ALA A 140 2.56 6.05 8.65
CA ALA A 140 3.91 6.23 8.10
C ALA A 140 4.18 7.55 7.33
N GLY A 141 3.41 8.59 7.59
CA GLY A 141 3.52 9.89 6.90
C GLY A 141 3.60 11.09 7.84
N GLY A 142 4.19 10.90 9.02
CA GLY A 142 4.33 11.89 10.06
C GLY A 142 4.64 11.30 11.42
N TYR A 143 4.58 12.12 12.46
CA TYR A 143 4.74 11.76 13.87
C TYR A 143 3.69 12.46 14.70
N GLU A 144 3.42 11.98 15.92
CA GLU A 144 2.45 12.60 16.82
C GLU A 144 2.79 14.08 17.05
N GLY A 145 1.81 14.96 16.84
CA GLY A 145 1.96 16.41 16.94
C GLY A 145 2.50 17.10 15.68
N SER A 146 2.92 16.36 14.63
CA SER A 146 3.28 16.96 13.35
C SER A 146 2.08 17.55 12.63
N GLU A 147 2.33 18.35 11.58
CA GLU A 147 1.28 18.89 10.70
C GLU A 147 0.75 17.84 9.70
N SER A 148 1.23 16.61 9.76
CA SER A 148 0.86 15.52 8.87
C SER A 148 0.42 14.27 9.63
N THR A 149 -0.51 14.46 10.56
CA THR A 149 -1.27 13.38 11.22
C THR A 149 -2.59 13.14 10.48
N PRO A 150 -3.22 11.96 10.57
CA PRO A 150 -4.46 11.63 9.86
C PRO A 150 -5.57 12.67 9.99
N ASP A 151 -5.80 13.18 11.21
CA ASP A 151 -6.80 14.21 11.53
C ASP A 151 -6.62 15.52 10.74
N LYS A 152 -5.36 15.86 10.41
CA LYS A 152 -4.98 17.06 9.64
C LYS A 152 -4.94 16.82 8.14
N ARG A 153 -4.92 15.57 7.68
CA ARG A 153 -4.70 15.19 6.30
C ARG A 153 -5.88 14.43 5.69
N GLY A 154 -7.10 14.91 6.00
CA GLY A 154 -8.32 14.49 5.32
C GLY A 154 -8.96 13.20 5.80
N ILE A 155 -8.54 12.62 6.93
CA ILE A 155 -9.14 11.42 7.52
C ILE A 155 -10.15 11.84 8.60
N ASP A 156 -11.37 11.29 8.55
CA ASP A 156 -12.44 11.51 9.53
C ASP A 156 -12.38 10.51 10.70
N GLU A 157 -12.00 9.25 10.40
CA GLU A 157 -11.90 8.17 11.41
C GLU A 157 -10.58 7.42 11.21
N TYR A 158 -9.80 7.31 12.27
CA TYR A 158 -8.50 6.66 12.27
C TYR A 158 -8.30 5.76 13.49
N TYR A 159 -7.77 4.56 13.27
CA TYR A 159 -7.26 3.69 14.33
C TYR A 159 -6.05 2.90 13.82
N GLY A 160 -4.91 3.02 14.49
CA GLY A 160 -3.71 2.34 14.03
C GLY A 160 -2.42 2.86 14.65
N TYR A 161 -1.37 2.86 13.84
CA TYR A 161 -0.02 3.29 14.20
C TYR A 161 0.37 4.56 13.43
N ILE A 162 0.61 5.66 14.11
CA ILE A 162 1.22 6.85 13.49
C ILE A 162 2.67 6.49 13.09
N CYS A 163 3.42 5.90 14.01
CA CYS A 163 4.80 5.49 13.80
C CYS A 163 4.91 4.10 13.16
N GLN A 164 5.55 4.01 11.97
CA GLN A 164 5.78 2.70 11.35
C GLN A 164 6.75 1.82 12.14
N PHE A 165 7.64 2.41 12.95
CA PHE A 165 8.54 1.63 13.81
C PHE A 165 7.76 0.90 14.90
N GLN A 166 6.75 1.54 15.49
CA GLN A 166 5.82 0.91 16.42
C GLN A 166 5.01 -0.20 15.77
N ALA A 167 4.71 -0.08 14.48
CA ALA A 167 3.94 -1.07 13.73
C ALA A 167 4.64 -2.43 13.58
N HIS A 168 5.93 -2.54 13.96
CA HIS A 168 6.63 -3.83 14.10
C HIS A 168 6.19 -4.60 15.37
N LEU A 169 5.46 -3.97 16.28
CA LEU A 169 4.95 -4.59 17.50
C LEU A 169 3.49 -4.95 17.33
N TYR A 170 3.17 -6.23 17.35
CA TYR A 170 1.78 -6.70 17.25
C TYR A 170 1.04 -6.73 18.59
N TYR A 171 1.76 -6.54 19.69
CA TYR A 171 1.20 -6.40 21.04
C TYR A 171 1.72 -5.11 21.70
N PRO A 172 1.37 -3.94 21.16
CA PRO A 172 1.84 -2.65 21.67
C PRO A 172 1.14 -2.27 22.97
N ASN A 173 1.70 -1.29 23.69
CA ASN A 173 1.09 -0.74 24.91
C ASN A 173 -0.01 0.28 24.64
N PHE A 174 -0.11 0.79 23.41
CA PHE A 174 -1.21 1.68 22.98
C PHE A 174 -1.36 1.63 21.46
N MET A 175 -2.53 2.06 20.99
CA MET A 175 -2.81 2.41 19.59
C MET A 175 -3.15 3.90 19.52
N ASN A 176 -3.03 4.47 18.32
CA ASN A 176 -3.47 5.82 18.04
C ASN A 176 -4.90 5.81 17.48
N ARG A 177 -5.73 6.76 17.91
CA ARG A 177 -7.10 6.96 17.41
C ARG A 177 -7.35 8.42 17.11
N TYR A 178 -8.13 8.67 16.09
CA TYR A 178 -8.86 9.90 15.85
C TYR A 178 -10.26 9.57 15.36
N SER A 179 -11.27 10.16 15.97
CA SER A 179 -12.66 9.97 15.57
C SER A 179 -13.37 11.32 15.59
N LYS A 180 -13.61 11.86 14.42
CA LYS A 180 -14.39 13.09 14.25
C LYS A 180 -15.81 12.90 14.75
N SER A 181 -16.41 11.74 14.54
CA SER A 181 -17.76 11.43 15.01
C SER A 181 -17.86 11.35 16.54
N ALA A 182 -16.78 10.99 17.23
CA ALA A 182 -16.70 11.01 18.70
C ALA A 182 -16.33 12.39 19.27
N GLY A 183 -16.00 13.37 18.40
CA GLY A 183 -15.63 14.72 18.82
C GLY A 183 -14.16 14.88 19.19
N ASP A 184 -13.29 13.97 18.79
CA ASP A 184 -11.84 14.12 18.98
C ASP A 184 -11.34 15.36 18.22
N THR A 185 -10.45 16.13 18.84
CA THR A 185 -9.86 17.35 18.25
C THR A 185 -8.46 17.10 17.65
N ALA A 186 -7.85 15.97 17.99
CA ALA A 186 -6.55 15.51 17.48
C ALA A 186 -6.43 14.01 17.67
N VAL A 187 -5.38 13.43 17.10
CA VAL A 187 -4.99 12.03 17.37
C VAL A 187 -4.65 11.87 18.86
N ILE A 188 -5.20 10.84 19.48
CA ILE A 188 -4.96 10.46 20.87
C ILE A 188 -4.40 9.03 20.98
N ARG A 189 -3.75 8.72 22.10
CA ARG A 189 -3.32 7.36 22.44
C ARG A 189 -4.42 6.63 23.19
N ILE A 190 -4.71 5.41 22.78
CA ILE A 190 -5.61 4.49 23.49
C ILE A 190 -4.75 3.41 24.13
N PRO A 191 -4.60 3.42 25.47
CA PRO A 191 -3.82 2.42 26.18
C PRO A 191 -4.37 1.00 25.92
N LEU A 192 -3.48 0.04 25.80
CA LEU A 192 -3.79 -1.38 25.72
C LEU A 192 -3.29 -2.08 26.98
N GLU A 193 -4.13 -2.97 27.52
CA GLU A 193 -3.77 -3.80 28.66
C GLU A 193 -3.23 -5.14 28.13
N GLN A 194 -1.90 -5.28 28.15
CA GLN A 194 -1.25 -6.55 27.87
C GLN A 194 -1.09 -7.34 29.17
N ASN A 195 -1.21 -8.67 29.11
CA ASN A 195 -1.06 -9.53 30.29
C ASN A 195 0.35 -9.58 30.87
N ILE A 196 1.32 -8.96 30.22
CA ILE A 196 2.72 -8.98 30.60
C ILE A 196 3.17 -7.56 30.89
N GLU A 197 3.77 -7.36 32.06
CA GLU A 197 4.24 -6.07 32.57
C GLU A 197 5.29 -5.42 31.68
N HIS A 198 6.05 -6.26 30.93
CA HIS A 198 7.02 -5.85 29.92
C HIS A 198 6.70 -6.56 28.61
N ALA A 199 6.09 -5.89 27.67
CA ALA A 199 5.61 -6.44 26.40
C ALA A 199 6.76 -6.80 25.43
N MET A 200 7.85 -7.45 25.90
CA MET A 200 9.07 -7.47 25.11
C MET A 200 9.93 -8.69 25.34
N TYR A 201 10.76 -8.98 24.37
CA TYR A 201 11.79 -10.00 24.25
C TYR A 201 11.94 -11.03 25.36
N GLY A 202 11.78 -12.29 25.02
CA GLY A 202 12.04 -13.42 25.88
C GLY A 202 10.88 -13.86 26.77
N ASP A 203 9.81 -13.07 26.84
CA ASP A 203 8.60 -13.43 27.57
C ASP A 203 7.71 -14.37 26.75
N ASP A 204 6.88 -15.14 27.43
CA ASP A 204 5.93 -16.00 26.79
C ASP A 204 4.83 -15.19 26.06
N TYR A 205 5.10 -14.83 24.80
CA TYR A 205 4.17 -14.08 23.95
C TYR A 205 2.78 -14.73 23.82
N ARG A 206 2.64 -16.00 24.17
CA ARG A 206 1.37 -16.73 24.17
C ARG A 206 0.38 -16.20 25.22
N ASN A 207 0.84 -15.48 26.22
CA ASN A 207 0.03 -14.89 27.26
C ASN A 207 -0.40 -13.46 26.95
N ARG A 208 0.02 -12.87 25.82
CA ARG A 208 -0.41 -11.54 25.41
C ARG A 208 -1.83 -11.58 24.84
N THR A 209 -2.61 -10.51 25.03
CA THR A 209 -4.06 -10.51 24.79
C THR A 209 -4.50 -9.60 23.68
N GLN A 210 -4.05 -8.40 23.59
CA GLN A 210 -4.59 -7.41 22.68
C GLN A 210 -3.75 -7.34 21.41
N TYR A 211 -4.03 -8.25 20.46
CA TYR A 211 -3.36 -8.32 19.17
C TYR A 211 -3.80 -7.16 18.26
N SER A 212 -2.88 -6.29 17.90
CA SER A 212 -3.18 -5.05 17.20
C SER A 212 -3.83 -5.24 15.83
N ALA A 213 -3.47 -6.30 15.09
CA ALA A 213 -4.05 -6.53 13.77
C ALA A 213 -5.55 -6.86 13.86
N ASP A 214 -5.97 -7.67 14.87
CA ASP A 214 -7.39 -7.93 15.14
C ASP A 214 -8.12 -6.65 15.56
N LEU A 215 -7.50 -5.82 16.42
CA LEU A 215 -8.11 -4.55 16.85
C LEU A 215 -8.28 -3.57 15.68
N ILE A 216 -7.28 -3.46 14.82
CA ILE A 216 -7.35 -2.63 13.60
C ILE A 216 -8.50 -3.13 12.70
N HIS A 217 -8.57 -4.45 12.48
CA HIS A 217 -9.62 -5.05 11.67
C HIS A 217 -11.01 -4.83 12.27
N GLN A 218 -11.16 -5.04 13.58
CA GLN A 218 -12.42 -4.77 14.28
C GLN A 218 -12.88 -3.34 14.08
N GLN A 219 -12.00 -2.35 14.26
CA GLN A 219 -12.34 -0.94 14.08
C GLN A 219 -12.70 -0.61 12.61
N ALA A 220 -12.03 -1.23 11.65
CA ALA A 220 -12.38 -1.10 10.24
C ALA A 220 -13.78 -1.67 9.95
N MET A 221 -14.09 -2.87 10.48
CA MET A 221 -15.39 -3.51 10.32
C MET A 221 -16.52 -2.71 10.96
N GLU A 222 -16.33 -2.20 12.19
CA GLU A 222 -17.29 -1.33 12.88
C GLU A 222 -17.55 -0.05 12.08
N TRP A 223 -16.52 0.52 11.45
CA TRP A 223 -16.67 1.72 10.64
C TRP A 223 -17.40 1.41 9.32
N ILE A 224 -17.07 0.33 8.63
CA ILE A 224 -17.78 -0.10 7.41
C ILE A 224 -19.25 -0.42 7.74
N ASP A 225 -19.53 -1.06 8.87
CA ASP A 225 -20.90 -1.40 9.27
C ASP A 225 -21.78 -0.16 9.52
N LYS A 226 -21.20 0.98 9.91
CA LYS A 226 -21.91 2.25 10.06
C LYS A 226 -22.26 2.93 8.73
N GLN A 227 -21.66 2.53 7.61
CA GLN A 227 -21.94 3.13 6.30
C GLN A 227 -23.32 2.69 5.81
N ASP A 228 -24.16 3.62 5.40
CA ASP A 228 -25.54 3.35 4.96
C ASP A 228 -25.74 3.45 3.42
N GLY A 229 -24.69 3.72 2.68
CA GLY A 229 -24.69 3.85 1.22
C GLY A 229 -25.26 5.15 0.68
N LYS A 230 -25.70 6.08 1.53
CA LYS A 230 -26.22 7.39 1.06
C LYS A 230 -25.09 8.36 0.72
N GLN A 231 -24.01 8.33 1.48
CA GLN A 231 -22.80 9.09 1.23
C GLN A 231 -21.69 8.13 0.81
N PRO A 232 -20.92 8.44 -0.24
CA PRO A 232 -19.80 7.60 -0.62
C PRO A 232 -18.73 7.61 0.49
N PHE A 233 -18.04 6.49 0.65
CA PHE A 233 -16.96 6.36 1.63
C PHE A 233 -15.67 5.87 1.00
N TYR A 234 -14.56 6.32 1.56
CA TYR A 234 -13.21 5.89 1.24
C TYR A 234 -12.57 5.26 2.48
N GLY A 235 -12.38 3.95 2.45
CA GLY A 235 -11.68 3.17 3.48
C GLY A 235 -10.28 2.81 3.01
N PHE A 236 -9.26 3.27 3.72
CA PHE A 236 -7.88 2.88 3.48
C PHE A 236 -7.39 1.97 4.60
N LEU A 237 -7.34 0.66 4.32
CA LEU A 237 -7.04 -0.38 5.30
C LEU A 237 -5.58 -0.80 5.15
N THR A 238 -4.72 -0.24 5.98
CA THR A 238 -3.26 -0.39 5.89
C THR A 238 -2.76 -1.38 6.93
N TYR A 239 -3.10 -2.66 6.72
CA TYR A 239 -2.69 -3.73 7.61
C TYR A 239 -1.17 -3.89 7.66
N THR A 240 -0.66 -4.24 8.85
CA THR A 240 0.78 -4.47 9.05
C THR A 240 1.20 -5.90 8.68
N LEU A 241 0.25 -6.82 8.53
CA LEU A 241 0.51 -8.19 8.08
C LEU A 241 1.01 -8.23 6.63
N PRO A 242 1.95 -9.08 6.27
CA PRO A 242 2.73 -10.03 7.07
C PRO A 242 4.13 -9.51 7.49
N HIS A 243 4.30 -8.19 7.72
CA HIS A 243 5.58 -7.62 8.17
C HIS A 243 6.07 -8.29 9.46
N ALA A 244 7.39 -8.39 9.66
CA ALA A 244 7.95 -8.82 10.93
C ALA A 244 7.59 -7.82 12.07
N GLU A 245 7.43 -8.23 13.34
CA GLU A 245 7.77 -9.56 13.87
C GLU A 245 6.66 -10.58 13.58
N LEU A 246 7.03 -11.87 13.54
CA LEU A 246 6.09 -12.95 13.22
C LEU A 246 5.27 -13.39 14.45
N LEU A 247 4.84 -12.45 15.26
CA LEU A 247 4.04 -12.69 16.48
C LEU A 247 2.55 -12.54 16.20
N GLN A 248 1.78 -13.53 16.64
CA GLN A 248 0.33 -13.52 16.53
C GLN A 248 -0.32 -14.45 17.53
N PRO A 249 -1.67 -14.43 17.70
CA PRO A 249 -2.40 -15.39 18.50
C PRO A 249 -2.09 -16.85 18.06
N GLN A 250 -1.84 -17.72 19.02
CA GLN A 250 -1.56 -19.14 18.78
C GLN A 250 -2.85 -19.93 18.67
N ASP A 251 -3.66 -19.60 17.70
CA ASP A 251 -5.00 -20.15 17.44
C ASP A 251 -4.99 -21.29 16.40
N SER A 252 -6.17 -21.64 15.92
CA SER A 252 -6.36 -22.74 14.95
C SER A 252 -5.65 -22.51 13.61
N ILE A 253 -5.47 -21.23 13.19
CA ILE A 253 -4.77 -20.91 11.95
C ILE A 253 -3.29 -21.29 12.09
N VAL A 254 -2.66 -20.88 13.20
CA VAL A 254 -1.26 -21.22 13.48
C VAL A 254 -1.10 -22.72 13.66
N GLN A 255 -1.99 -23.39 14.41
CA GLN A 255 -1.95 -24.84 14.62
C GLN A 255 -2.01 -25.62 13.30
N TYR A 256 -2.89 -25.20 12.37
CA TYR A 256 -2.98 -25.80 11.05
C TYR A 256 -1.62 -25.77 10.31
N TYR A 257 -0.92 -24.62 10.33
CA TYR A 257 0.37 -24.53 9.65
C TYR A 257 1.50 -25.22 10.42
N MET A 258 1.45 -25.30 11.75
CA MET A 258 2.40 -26.08 12.52
C MET A 258 2.29 -27.58 12.20
N GLU A 259 1.07 -28.09 11.97
CA GLU A 259 0.84 -29.47 11.51
C GLU A 259 1.29 -29.68 10.07
N LYS A 260 1.09 -28.67 9.20
CA LYS A 260 1.49 -28.72 7.78
C LYS A 260 3.00 -28.67 7.59
N PHE A 261 3.72 -27.88 8.38
CA PHE A 261 5.17 -27.68 8.29
C PHE A 261 5.89 -28.39 9.44
N GLN A 262 5.95 -29.72 9.38
CA GLN A 262 6.70 -30.51 10.37
C GLN A 262 8.20 -30.20 10.30
N ASN A 263 8.88 -30.15 11.47
CA ASN A 263 10.29 -29.79 11.61
C ASN A 263 10.62 -28.36 11.11
N ASP A 264 9.72 -27.45 11.35
CA ASP A 264 9.84 -26.06 10.96
C ASP A 264 11.02 -25.36 11.65
N LYS A 265 11.52 -24.32 11.00
CA LYS A 265 12.62 -23.47 11.50
C LYS A 265 12.20 -22.65 12.72
N SER A 266 13.20 -22.20 13.47
CA SER A 266 13.04 -21.21 14.53
C SER A 266 13.99 -20.05 14.28
N TYR A 267 13.54 -18.84 14.63
CA TYR A 267 14.37 -17.65 14.66
C TYR A 267 14.79 -17.39 16.10
N PRO A 268 16.10 -17.48 16.43
CA PRO A 268 16.58 -17.33 17.79
C PRO A 268 16.65 -15.88 18.28
N GLY A 269 16.27 -14.92 17.44
CA GLY A 269 16.64 -13.53 17.63
C GLY A 269 18.12 -13.31 17.29
N SER A 270 18.55 -12.06 17.30
CA SER A 270 19.96 -11.70 17.19
C SER A 270 20.29 -10.56 18.13
N GLU A 271 21.55 -10.48 18.57
CA GLU A 271 22.02 -9.36 19.38
C GLU A 271 21.77 -8.04 18.64
N GLY A 272 21.06 -7.13 19.26
CA GLY A 272 20.64 -5.89 18.63
C GLY A 272 19.42 -5.98 17.72
N SER A 273 18.87 -7.17 17.47
CA SER A 273 17.60 -7.33 16.76
C SER A 273 16.45 -6.76 17.57
N ARG A 274 15.54 -6.12 16.86
CA ARG A 274 14.27 -5.61 17.42
C ARG A 274 13.17 -6.67 17.46
N TYR A 275 13.41 -7.85 16.88
CA TYR A 275 12.42 -8.91 16.75
C TYR A 275 12.64 -10.02 17.78
N ASN A 276 11.53 -10.49 18.35
CA ASN A 276 11.54 -11.57 19.33
C ASN A 276 12.00 -12.90 18.72
N PRO A 277 12.60 -13.81 19.52
CA PRO A 277 12.76 -15.19 19.12
C PRO A 277 11.40 -15.82 18.79
N ILE A 278 11.33 -16.54 17.68
CA ILE A 278 10.09 -17.17 17.20
C ILE A 278 10.36 -18.62 16.87
N MET A 279 9.48 -19.51 17.36
CA MET A 279 9.40 -20.91 16.94
C MET A 279 8.47 -21.06 15.75
N HIS A 280 8.77 -22.02 14.88
CA HIS A 280 7.92 -22.35 13.72
C HIS A 280 7.70 -21.19 12.76
N THR A 281 8.80 -20.57 12.29
CA THR A 281 8.74 -19.33 11.51
C THR A 281 7.95 -19.43 10.21
N HIS A 282 8.01 -20.58 9.51
CA HIS A 282 7.18 -20.79 8.31
C HIS A 282 5.70 -20.87 8.66
N ALA A 283 5.35 -21.58 9.74
CA ALA A 283 3.96 -21.67 10.18
C ALA A 283 3.42 -20.31 10.62
N GLN A 284 4.21 -19.54 11.37
CA GLN A 284 3.83 -18.19 11.80
C GLN A 284 3.61 -17.26 10.60
N PHE A 285 4.54 -17.26 9.65
CA PHE A 285 4.43 -16.41 8.47
C PHE A 285 3.19 -16.77 7.61
N ALA A 286 3.00 -18.05 7.30
CA ALA A 286 1.85 -18.52 6.53
C ALA A 286 0.52 -18.18 7.23
N ALA A 287 0.48 -18.33 8.55
CA ALA A 287 -0.69 -17.98 9.35
C ALA A 287 -1.01 -16.50 9.32
N MET A 288 -0.02 -15.61 9.29
CA MET A 288 -0.23 -14.17 9.16
C MET A 288 -0.92 -13.81 7.83
N ILE A 289 -0.52 -14.45 6.73
CA ILE A 289 -1.15 -14.22 5.41
C ILE A 289 -2.58 -14.77 5.38
N THR A 290 -2.81 -15.97 5.90
CA THR A 290 -4.16 -16.56 5.97
C THR A 290 -5.09 -15.77 6.90
N ARG A 291 -4.55 -15.18 7.98
CA ARG A 291 -5.30 -14.25 8.83
C ARG A 291 -5.71 -12.99 8.07
N LEU A 292 -4.79 -12.38 7.32
CA LEU A 292 -5.12 -11.23 6.44
C LEU A 292 -6.16 -11.62 5.38
N ASP A 293 -6.04 -12.80 4.78
CA ASP A 293 -7.03 -13.34 3.85
C ASP A 293 -8.43 -13.47 4.50
N THR A 294 -8.48 -13.90 5.77
CA THR A 294 -9.73 -13.95 6.53
C THR A 294 -10.34 -12.56 6.69
N TYR A 295 -9.54 -11.54 7.03
CA TYR A 295 -10.01 -10.16 7.12
C TYR A 295 -10.61 -9.65 5.81
N VAL A 296 -9.97 -9.95 4.67
CA VAL A 296 -10.51 -9.61 3.35
C VAL A 296 -11.85 -10.30 3.10
N GLY A 297 -11.97 -11.57 3.46
CA GLY A 297 -13.23 -12.32 3.36
C GLY A 297 -14.35 -11.70 4.19
N GLU A 298 -14.07 -11.29 5.42
CA GLU A 298 -15.04 -10.66 6.32
C GLU A 298 -15.50 -9.28 5.78
N ILE A 299 -14.60 -8.48 5.22
CA ILE A 299 -14.93 -7.21 4.56
C ILE A 299 -15.88 -7.47 3.39
N MET A 300 -15.57 -8.40 2.50
CA MET A 300 -16.41 -8.73 1.34
C MET A 300 -17.79 -9.22 1.78
N GLN A 301 -17.86 -10.09 2.79
CA GLN A 301 -19.13 -10.57 3.35
C GLN A 301 -19.96 -9.45 3.97
N LEU A 302 -19.34 -8.50 4.66
CA LEU A 302 -20.04 -7.36 5.24
C LEU A 302 -20.62 -6.46 4.15
N LEU A 303 -19.87 -6.17 3.08
CA LEU A 303 -20.37 -5.39 1.94
C LEU A 303 -21.55 -6.08 1.25
N ASP A 304 -21.48 -7.41 1.04
CA ASP A 304 -22.56 -8.22 0.49
C ASP A 304 -23.81 -8.14 1.38
N LYS A 305 -23.67 -8.38 2.69
CA LYS A 305 -24.74 -8.33 3.68
C LYS A 305 -25.43 -6.97 3.75
N LYS A 306 -24.68 -5.89 3.57
CA LYS A 306 -25.20 -4.52 3.59
C LYS A 306 -25.79 -4.07 2.25
N GLY A 307 -25.66 -4.84 1.19
CA GLY A 307 -26.05 -4.48 -0.17
C GLY A 307 -25.22 -3.33 -0.77
N LEU A 308 -23.97 -3.18 -0.29
CA LEU A 308 -23.05 -2.14 -0.75
C LEU A 308 -22.06 -2.63 -1.81
N ALA A 309 -21.96 -3.94 -2.01
CA ALA A 309 -20.94 -4.56 -2.85
C ALA A 309 -20.96 -4.08 -4.30
N GLU A 310 -22.16 -3.91 -4.90
CA GLU A 310 -22.35 -3.50 -6.30
C GLU A 310 -21.79 -2.09 -6.58
N ASN A 311 -21.81 -1.19 -5.59
CA ASN A 311 -21.30 0.18 -5.71
C ASN A 311 -20.01 0.39 -4.92
N THR A 312 -19.24 -0.67 -4.65
CA THR A 312 -17.98 -0.58 -3.92
C THR A 312 -16.83 -1.17 -4.74
N ILE A 313 -15.80 -0.36 -4.94
CA ILE A 313 -14.52 -0.80 -5.49
C ILE A 313 -13.69 -1.34 -4.33
N VAL A 314 -13.28 -2.60 -4.40
CA VAL A 314 -12.34 -3.21 -3.46
C VAL A 314 -11.02 -3.43 -4.18
N MET A 315 -9.96 -2.79 -3.68
CA MET A 315 -8.59 -2.96 -4.18
C MET A 315 -7.72 -3.62 -3.11
N PHE A 316 -6.82 -4.49 -3.55
CA PHE A 316 -5.84 -5.15 -2.69
C PHE A 316 -4.45 -5.04 -3.30
N SER A 317 -3.45 -4.69 -2.48
CA SER A 317 -2.03 -4.68 -2.87
C SER A 317 -1.11 -4.78 -1.65
N SER A 318 0.22 -4.85 -1.91
CA SER A 318 1.28 -4.72 -0.92
C SER A 318 2.09 -3.45 -1.16
N ASP A 319 2.61 -2.84 -0.11
CA ASP A 319 3.36 -1.59 -0.22
C ASP A 319 4.77 -1.75 -0.82
N ASN A 320 5.35 -2.94 -0.77
CA ASN A 320 6.62 -3.32 -1.43
C ASN A 320 6.74 -4.85 -1.51
N GLY A 321 7.84 -5.31 -2.09
CA GLY A 321 8.16 -6.73 -2.19
C GLY A 321 8.51 -7.39 -0.84
N PRO A 322 8.78 -8.71 -0.84
CA PRO A 322 8.92 -9.53 0.36
C PRO A 322 10.18 -9.20 1.17
N HIS A 323 10.08 -9.38 2.49
CA HIS A 323 11.20 -9.23 3.42
C HIS A 323 11.76 -10.57 3.90
N GLU A 324 12.96 -10.53 4.47
CA GLU A 324 13.64 -11.66 5.12
C GLU A 324 13.87 -11.43 6.63
N GLU A 325 13.15 -10.46 7.21
CA GLU A 325 13.33 -10.01 8.59
C GLU A 325 12.62 -10.95 9.58
N GLY A 326 13.14 -11.04 10.83
CA GLY A 326 12.47 -11.72 11.95
C GLY A 326 12.24 -13.22 11.76
N GLY A 327 12.98 -13.88 10.87
CA GLY A 327 12.85 -15.30 10.57
C GLY A 327 11.95 -15.61 9.37
N ALA A 328 11.45 -14.60 8.65
CA ALA A 328 10.78 -14.81 7.37
C ALA A 328 11.73 -15.45 6.35
N ASP A 329 11.20 -16.38 5.55
CA ASP A 329 11.97 -17.17 4.59
C ASP A 329 11.37 -17.02 3.18
N PRO A 330 11.76 -15.97 2.44
CA PRO A 330 11.20 -15.73 1.11
C PRO A 330 11.56 -16.84 0.09
N GLU A 331 12.71 -17.49 0.24
CA GLU A 331 13.13 -18.57 -0.64
C GLU A 331 12.24 -19.81 -0.47
N PHE A 332 11.97 -20.23 0.77
CA PHE A 332 11.12 -21.38 1.06
C PHE A 332 9.72 -21.26 0.43
N PHE A 333 9.14 -20.08 0.52
CA PHE A 333 7.79 -19.84 -0.01
C PHE A 333 7.79 -19.43 -1.50
N GLY A 334 8.93 -19.09 -2.10
CA GLY A 334 8.99 -18.50 -3.44
C GLY A 334 8.24 -17.17 -3.52
N ARG A 335 8.36 -16.35 -2.47
CA ARG A 335 7.60 -15.12 -2.24
C ARG A 335 7.83 -14.05 -3.30
N ASP A 336 8.98 -14.09 -3.96
CA ASP A 336 9.33 -13.21 -5.07
C ASP A 336 8.53 -13.51 -6.35
N GLY A 337 7.84 -14.66 -6.42
CA GLY A 337 7.13 -15.09 -7.63
C GLY A 337 8.07 -15.37 -8.81
N LYS A 338 9.31 -15.77 -8.54
CA LYS A 338 10.42 -15.95 -9.50
C LYS A 338 10.96 -14.64 -10.08
N LEU A 339 10.78 -13.54 -9.38
CA LEU A 339 11.39 -12.24 -9.66
C LEU A 339 12.67 -12.11 -8.84
N ARG A 340 13.63 -11.33 -9.31
CA ARG A 340 14.83 -11.04 -8.55
C ARG A 340 14.59 -9.95 -7.51
N GLY A 341 15.20 -10.11 -6.36
CA GLY A 341 15.26 -9.07 -5.33
C GLY A 341 14.15 -9.18 -4.29
N LEU A 342 14.36 -8.45 -3.21
CA LEU A 342 13.53 -8.39 -2.02
C LEU A 342 13.33 -6.91 -1.63
N LYS A 343 12.59 -6.66 -0.57
CA LYS A 343 12.52 -5.35 0.12
C LYS A 343 13.88 -4.66 0.14
N ARG A 344 13.94 -3.36 -0.07
CA ARG A 344 15.12 -2.49 -0.22
C ARG A 344 15.89 -2.65 -1.54
N GLN A 345 15.32 -3.31 -2.54
CA GLN A 345 15.98 -3.49 -3.83
C GLN A 345 15.06 -3.04 -4.97
N CYS A 346 15.59 -2.24 -5.91
CA CYS A 346 14.84 -1.76 -7.07
C CYS A 346 14.74 -2.80 -8.21
N TYR A 347 15.10 -4.05 -7.97
CA TYR A 347 14.80 -5.17 -8.86
C TYR A 347 13.31 -5.51 -8.81
N GLU A 348 12.84 -6.26 -9.82
CA GLU A 348 11.40 -6.61 -9.96
C GLU A 348 10.80 -7.15 -8.66
N GLY A 349 11.46 -8.09 -7.98
CA GLY A 349 10.96 -8.70 -6.75
C GLY A 349 10.81 -7.73 -5.57
N GLY A 350 11.54 -6.62 -5.56
CA GLY A 350 11.44 -5.62 -4.50
C GLY A 350 10.32 -4.59 -4.72
N ILE A 351 9.86 -4.40 -5.95
CA ILE A 351 8.91 -3.35 -6.34
C ILE A 351 7.66 -3.84 -7.06
N ARG A 352 7.67 -5.01 -7.69
CA ARG A 352 6.48 -5.59 -8.32
C ARG A 352 5.65 -6.31 -7.28
N VAL A 353 4.38 -5.94 -7.17
CA VAL A 353 3.50 -6.35 -6.08
C VAL A 353 2.22 -6.97 -6.60
N PRO A 354 1.54 -7.85 -5.81
CA PRO A 354 0.22 -8.31 -6.17
C PRO A 354 -0.75 -7.12 -6.19
N PHE A 355 -1.63 -7.07 -7.18
CA PHE A 355 -2.65 -6.03 -7.30
C PHE A 355 -3.93 -6.59 -7.89
N ILE A 356 -5.02 -6.47 -7.13
CA ILE A 356 -6.33 -7.02 -7.49
C ILE A 356 -7.38 -5.92 -7.32
N VAL A 357 -8.27 -5.77 -8.29
CA VAL A 357 -9.37 -4.80 -8.24
C VAL A 357 -10.70 -5.50 -8.55
N ARG A 358 -11.66 -5.38 -7.64
CA ARG A 358 -13.03 -5.87 -7.79
C ARG A 358 -14.01 -4.71 -7.79
N TRP A 359 -14.85 -4.64 -8.79
CA TRP A 359 -16.03 -3.76 -8.86
C TRP A 359 -17.13 -4.47 -9.65
N PRO A 360 -18.11 -5.08 -8.98
CA PRO A 360 -19.15 -5.87 -9.65
C PRO A 360 -19.87 -5.07 -10.74
N GLY A 361 -20.07 -5.70 -11.88
CA GLY A 361 -20.75 -5.08 -13.02
C GLY A 361 -19.99 -3.97 -13.75
N LYS A 362 -18.79 -3.60 -13.29
CA LYS A 362 -17.93 -2.57 -13.91
C LYS A 362 -16.57 -3.13 -14.32
N VAL A 363 -15.88 -3.83 -13.44
CA VAL A 363 -14.64 -4.53 -13.74
C VAL A 363 -14.96 -5.96 -14.14
N GLN A 364 -14.36 -6.44 -15.23
CA GLN A 364 -14.60 -7.79 -15.74
C GLN A 364 -14.07 -8.84 -14.75
N ALA A 365 -14.99 -9.64 -14.21
CA ALA A 365 -14.66 -10.71 -13.27
C ALA A 365 -13.75 -11.77 -13.91
N GLY A 366 -12.76 -12.26 -13.14
CA GLY A 366 -11.82 -13.30 -13.55
C GLY A 366 -10.85 -12.87 -14.64
N SER A 367 -10.73 -11.57 -14.91
CA SER A 367 -9.79 -11.06 -15.91
C SER A 367 -8.37 -10.95 -15.36
N VAL A 368 -7.39 -11.15 -16.24
CA VAL A 368 -5.97 -10.92 -15.97
C VAL A 368 -5.49 -9.83 -16.91
N ASN A 369 -4.80 -8.84 -16.37
CA ASN A 369 -4.35 -7.68 -17.13
C ASN A 369 -2.85 -7.43 -16.94
N ASP A 370 -2.16 -7.09 -18.01
CA ASP A 370 -0.71 -6.84 -18.06
C ASP A 370 -0.37 -5.35 -18.20
N HIS A 371 -1.36 -4.46 -18.03
CA HIS A 371 -1.11 -3.02 -18.02
C HIS A 371 -0.07 -2.66 -16.95
N ILE A 372 0.94 -1.91 -17.38
CA ILE A 372 2.03 -1.45 -16.50
C ILE A 372 1.55 -0.22 -15.74
N CYS A 373 1.40 -0.34 -14.43
CA CYS A 373 1.00 0.75 -13.55
C CYS A 373 1.82 0.77 -12.25
N ALA A 374 1.85 1.92 -11.60
CA ALA A 374 2.55 2.11 -10.34
C ALA A 374 1.66 2.82 -9.30
N PHE A 375 2.08 2.86 -8.05
CA PHE A 375 1.27 3.44 -6.97
C PHE A 375 0.92 4.91 -7.16
N TYR A 376 1.76 5.69 -7.83
CA TYR A 376 1.41 7.08 -8.14
C TYR A 376 0.29 7.21 -9.19
N ASP A 377 -0.14 6.11 -9.83
CA ASP A 377 -1.30 6.06 -10.73
C ASP A 377 -2.65 5.91 -9.99
N ILE A 378 -2.62 5.54 -8.70
CA ILE A 378 -3.81 5.37 -7.89
C ILE A 378 -4.59 6.68 -7.76
N MET A 379 -3.88 7.78 -7.48
CA MET A 379 -4.51 9.10 -7.34
C MET A 379 -5.28 9.53 -8.60
N PRO A 380 -4.68 9.61 -9.81
CA PRO A 380 -5.43 9.95 -11.03
C PRO A 380 -6.53 8.95 -11.35
N THR A 381 -6.33 7.66 -11.06
CA THR A 381 -7.36 6.63 -11.28
C THR A 381 -8.58 6.87 -10.40
N PHE A 382 -8.37 7.16 -9.12
CA PHE A 382 -9.50 7.48 -8.22
C PHE A 382 -10.19 8.77 -8.66
N CYS A 383 -9.43 9.80 -9.04
CA CYS A 383 -10.01 11.04 -9.54
C CYS A 383 -10.90 10.82 -10.76
N ASP A 384 -10.47 10.02 -11.73
CA ASP A 384 -11.31 9.66 -12.89
C ASP A 384 -12.57 8.89 -12.48
N LEU A 385 -12.42 7.88 -11.61
CA LEU A 385 -13.52 7.03 -11.17
C LEU A 385 -14.59 7.78 -10.35
N ILE A 386 -14.21 8.86 -9.67
CA ILE A 386 -15.13 9.69 -8.89
C ILE A 386 -15.64 10.92 -9.66
N GLY A 387 -15.25 11.09 -10.93
CA GLY A 387 -15.68 12.19 -11.79
C GLY A 387 -14.93 13.50 -11.57
N GLU A 388 -13.65 13.44 -11.18
CA GLU A 388 -12.74 14.58 -10.96
C GLU A 388 -11.50 14.50 -11.89
N PRO A 389 -11.66 14.44 -13.24
CA PRO A 389 -10.54 14.23 -14.16
C PRO A 389 -9.55 15.39 -14.22
N ASP A 390 -9.98 16.60 -13.87
CA ASP A 390 -9.16 17.83 -13.91
C ASP A 390 -8.42 18.10 -12.58
N TYR A 391 -8.18 17.05 -11.78
CA TYR A 391 -7.61 17.15 -10.45
C TYR A 391 -6.25 17.89 -10.42
N VAL A 392 -5.42 17.71 -11.45
CA VAL A 392 -4.12 18.39 -11.56
C VAL A 392 -4.32 19.90 -11.58
N ALA A 393 -5.19 20.42 -12.45
CA ALA A 393 -5.46 21.85 -12.54
C ALA A 393 -6.10 22.40 -11.25
N LYS A 394 -6.90 21.58 -10.56
CA LYS A 394 -7.62 21.97 -9.35
C LYS A 394 -6.74 21.95 -8.09
N TYR A 395 -5.82 21.00 -7.98
CA TYR A 395 -5.09 20.74 -6.74
C TYR A 395 -3.59 20.99 -6.81
N MET A 396 -3.02 21.26 -8.01
CA MET A 396 -1.63 21.68 -8.13
C MET A 396 -1.42 23.02 -7.39
N ASN A 397 -0.38 23.09 -6.58
CA ASN A 397 -0.03 24.31 -5.86
C ASN A 397 0.72 25.29 -6.78
N PRO A 398 0.09 26.40 -7.21
CA PRO A 398 0.73 27.34 -8.16
C PRO A 398 1.89 28.11 -7.55
N GLU A 399 2.03 28.13 -6.21
CA GLU A 399 3.14 28.81 -5.53
C GLU A 399 4.40 27.93 -5.44
N LYS A 400 4.27 26.64 -5.76
CA LYS A 400 5.35 25.67 -5.77
C LYS A 400 5.98 25.61 -7.14
N ALA A 401 7.26 25.98 -7.24
CA ALA A 401 8.01 25.94 -8.51
C ALA A 401 8.09 24.52 -9.10
N VAL A 402 7.98 23.51 -8.27
CA VAL A 402 8.02 22.08 -8.63
C VAL A 402 6.92 21.35 -7.86
N ASP A 403 5.72 21.29 -8.45
CA ASP A 403 4.63 20.44 -7.97
C ASP A 403 4.28 19.46 -9.07
N TYR A 404 4.48 18.17 -8.82
CA TYR A 404 4.33 17.12 -9.80
C TYR A 404 3.20 16.18 -9.43
N PHE A 405 2.43 15.77 -10.44
CA PHE A 405 1.60 14.58 -10.42
C PHE A 405 2.08 13.70 -11.57
N ASP A 406 2.72 12.58 -11.22
CA ASP A 406 3.42 11.73 -12.19
C ASP A 406 2.55 10.60 -12.73
N GLY A 407 1.40 10.37 -12.09
CA GLY A 407 0.53 9.23 -12.37
C GLY A 407 -0.26 9.37 -13.66
N ILE A 408 -0.55 8.23 -14.25
CA ILE A 408 -1.49 8.05 -15.37
C ILE A 408 -2.65 7.18 -14.90
N SER A 409 -3.88 7.68 -15.08
CA SER A 409 -5.06 6.91 -14.72
C SER A 409 -5.17 5.62 -15.53
N PHE A 410 -5.42 4.50 -14.84
CA PHE A 410 -5.76 3.22 -15.46
C PHE A 410 -7.26 2.89 -15.36
N ALA A 411 -8.10 3.90 -15.08
CA ALA A 411 -9.56 3.74 -15.10
C ALA A 411 -10.08 3.17 -16.42
N PRO A 412 -9.59 3.56 -17.62
CA PRO A 412 -10.01 2.93 -18.87
C PRO A 412 -9.75 1.43 -18.90
N THR A 413 -8.60 0.96 -18.41
CA THR A 413 -8.28 -0.47 -18.28
C THR A 413 -9.27 -1.19 -17.37
N LEU A 414 -9.58 -0.63 -16.20
CA LEU A 414 -10.53 -1.21 -15.25
C LEU A 414 -11.94 -1.34 -15.86
N LEU A 415 -12.37 -0.33 -16.63
CA LEU A 415 -13.70 -0.25 -17.20
C LEU A 415 -13.83 -0.89 -18.59
N GLY A 416 -12.77 -1.51 -19.11
CA GLY A 416 -12.75 -2.11 -20.45
C GLY A 416 -12.94 -1.09 -21.58
N GLN A 417 -12.51 0.15 -21.35
CA GLN A 417 -12.64 1.25 -22.30
C GLN A 417 -11.38 1.36 -23.17
N ALA A 418 -11.55 1.85 -24.38
CA ALA A 418 -10.43 2.16 -25.26
C ALA A 418 -9.69 3.43 -24.82
N GLY A 419 -8.44 3.59 -25.30
CA GLY A 419 -7.67 4.82 -25.09
C GLY A 419 -6.83 4.85 -23.82
N GLN A 420 -6.59 3.69 -23.19
CA GLN A 420 -5.66 3.60 -22.07
C GLN A 420 -4.29 4.15 -22.46
N LYS A 421 -3.87 5.19 -21.76
CA LYS A 421 -2.52 5.75 -21.89
C LYS A 421 -1.50 4.87 -21.19
N GLN A 422 -0.32 4.75 -21.76
CA GLN A 422 0.81 4.02 -21.19
C GLN A 422 1.83 5.00 -20.64
N HIS A 423 2.60 4.56 -19.65
CA HIS A 423 3.79 5.26 -19.23
C HIS A 423 4.91 5.11 -20.26
N ASP A 424 5.60 6.21 -20.59
CA ASP A 424 6.86 6.15 -21.34
C ASP A 424 7.95 5.47 -20.50
N PHE A 425 7.92 5.68 -19.19
CA PHE A 425 8.82 5.04 -18.21
C PHE A 425 8.17 4.99 -16.82
N LEU A 426 8.65 4.08 -15.96
CA LEU A 426 8.46 4.14 -14.51
C LEU A 426 9.79 4.44 -13.83
N TYR A 427 9.74 5.09 -12.64
CA TYR A 427 10.90 5.65 -11.97
C TYR A 427 10.89 5.41 -10.45
N TRP A 428 12.06 5.04 -9.90
CA TRP A 428 12.28 4.82 -8.47
C TRP A 428 13.65 5.36 -8.03
N GLU A 429 13.71 5.98 -6.86
CA GLU A 429 14.94 6.27 -6.12
C GLU A 429 14.84 5.70 -4.71
N PHE A 430 15.92 5.12 -4.24
CA PHE A 430 15.99 4.57 -2.89
C PHE A 430 17.39 4.75 -2.29
N GLU A 431 17.51 5.63 -1.28
CA GLU A 431 18.77 6.07 -0.68
C GLU A 431 19.47 4.96 0.11
N GLU A 432 18.74 4.21 0.96
CA GLU A 432 19.35 3.27 1.92
C GLU A 432 20.26 2.24 1.26
N THR A 433 20.01 1.89 0.02
CA THR A 433 20.85 0.98 -0.76
C THR A 433 21.51 1.65 -1.96
N ASP A 434 21.37 2.98 -2.07
CA ASP A 434 21.89 3.80 -3.16
C ASP A 434 21.55 3.22 -4.53
N GLN A 435 20.23 3.13 -4.81
CA GLN A 435 19.70 2.57 -6.05
C GLN A 435 18.73 3.52 -6.74
N ILE A 436 18.76 3.49 -8.08
CA ILE A 436 17.76 4.10 -8.94
C ILE A 436 17.24 3.02 -9.87
N GLY A 437 15.92 2.89 -9.99
CA GLY A 437 15.25 2.01 -10.96
C GLY A 437 14.58 2.82 -12.06
N VAL A 438 14.73 2.38 -13.30
CA VAL A 438 13.98 2.91 -14.45
C VAL A 438 13.45 1.75 -15.26
N ARG A 439 12.16 1.76 -15.59
CA ARG A 439 11.56 0.83 -16.54
C ARG A 439 11.03 1.58 -17.75
N MET A 440 11.40 1.17 -18.95
CA MET A 440 10.96 1.71 -20.23
C MET A 440 10.52 0.55 -21.14
N GLY A 441 9.22 0.31 -21.21
CA GLY A 441 8.68 -0.87 -21.86
C GLY A 441 9.21 -2.16 -21.22
N ASP A 442 9.88 -3.01 -22.01
CA ASP A 442 10.51 -4.24 -21.52
C ASP A 442 11.92 -4.03 -20.96
N TRP A 443 12.49 -2.85 -21.12
CA TRP A 443 13.81 -2.52 -20.59
C TRP A 443 13.72 -2.08 -19.13
N LYS A 444 14.59 -2.64 -18.30
CA LYS A 444 14.74 -2.28 -16.89
C LYS A 444 16.19 -1.96 -16.59
N MET A 445 16.45 -0.78 -16.08
CA MET A 445 17.78 -0.38 -15.59
C MET A 445 17.74 -0.24 -14.07
N VAL A 446 18.70 -0.83 -13.39
CA VAL A 446 18.98 -0.64 -11.98
C VAL A 446 20.36 -0.02 -11.85
N VAL A 447 20.42 1.22 -11.40
CA VAL A 447 21.67 1.90 -11.06
C VAL A 447 21.99 1.60 -9.61
N LYS A 448 23.17 1.06 -9.34
CA LYS A 448 23.66 0.78 -7.98
C LYS A 448 24.94 1.58 -7.74
N LYS A 449 24.90 2.50 -6.78
CA LYS A 449 26.05 3.36 -6.47
C LYS A 449 26.65 4.01 -7.73
N GLY A 450 25.80 4.55 -8.58
CA GLY A 450 26.16 5.18 -9.83
C GLY A 450 26.46 4.24 -11.00
N GLN A 451 26.48 2.91 -10.79
CA GLN A 451 26.76 1.93 -11.86
C GLN A 451 25.45 1.42 -12.47
N PRO A 452 25.18 1.63 -13.76
CA PRO A 452 24.01 1.12 -14.45
C PRO A 452 24.14 -0.37 -14.78
N HIS A 453 23.04 -1.12 -14.56
CA HIS A 453 22.84 -2.50 -14.98
C HIS A 453 21.54 -2.57 -15.77
N LEU A 454 21.54 -3.15 -16.95
CA LEU A 454 20.40 -3.18 -17.87
C LEU A 454 19.92 -4.61 -18.10
N TYR A 455 18.60 -4.78 -18.08
CA TYR A 455 17.94 -6.08 -18.28
C TYR A 455 16.80 -5.95 -19.28
N ASN A 456 16.48 -7.03 -20.01
CA ASN A 456 15.30 -7.11 -20.86
C ASN A 456 14.28 -8.06 -20.24
N LEU A 457 13.22 -7.51 -19.64
CA LEU A 457 12.22 -8.27 -18.90
C LEU A 457 11.38 -9.22 -19.77
N ALA A 458 11.32 -9.00 -21.10
CA ALA A 458 10.62 -9.90 -21.99
C ALA A 458 11.33 -11.27 -22.14
N THR A 459 12.66 -11.30 -21.98
CA THR A 459 13.49 -12.50 -22.15
C THR A 459 14.19 -12.92 -20.87
N ASP A 460 14.32 -12.02 -19.91
CA ASP A 460 15.03 -12.21 -18.64
C ASP A 460 14.27 -11.53 -17.49
N LEU A 461 13.13 -12.10 -17.12
CA LEU A 461 12.26 -11.57 -16.06
C LEU A 461 12.93 -11.57 -14.68
N HIS A 462 13.91 -12.49 -14.47
CA HIS A 462 14.65 -12.61 -13.22
C HIS A 462 15.86 -11.65 -13.16
N GLU A 463 16.13 -10.85 -14.21
CA GLU A 463 17.22 -9.87 -14.23
C GLU A 463 18.61 -10.48 -13.94
N ASP A 464 18.89 -11.66 -14.54
CA ASP A 464 20.15 -12.41 -14.33
C ASP A 464 21.28 -11.93 -15.25
N HIS A 465 20.95 -11.43 -16.43
CA HIS A 465 21.90 -11.13 -17.50
C HIS A 465 21.96 -9.62 -17.75
N ASP A 466 22.99 -8.98 -17.19
CA ASP A 466 23.27 -7.57 -17.46
C ASP A 466 23.76 -7.36 -18.88
N VAL A 467 22.96 -6.70 -19.69
CA VAL A 467 23.23 -6.39 -21.11
C VAL A 467 23.57 -4.91 -21.35
N ALA A 468 23.97 -4.17 -20.32
CA ALA A 468 24.28 -2.73 -20.43
C ALA A 468 25.38 -2.45 -21.46
N ALA A 469 26.41 -3.31 -21.55
CA ALA A 469 27.49 -3.15 -22.50
C ALA A 469 27.06 -3.43 -23.97
N GLU A 470 25.99 -4.19 -24.16
CA GLU A 470 25.46 -4.56 -25.48
C GLU A 470 24.48 -3.52 -26.04
N HIS A 471 23.86 -2.72 -25.15
CA HIS A 471 22.84 -1.73 -25.47
C HIS A 471 23.15 -0.34 -24.88
N PRO A 472 24.30 0.27 -25.24
CA PRO A 472 24.71 1.57 -24.69
C PRO A 472 23.75 2.71 -25.06
N ASP A 473 23.03 2.60 -26.16
CA ASP A 473 21.99 3.52 -26.60
C ASP A 473 20.77 3.53 -25.66
N ILE A 474 20.32 2.37 -25.19
CA ILE A 474 19.24 2.24 -24.21
C ILE A 474 19.69 2.77 -22.84
N VAL A 475 20.91 2.42 -22.42
CA VAL A 475 21.50 2.94 -21.18
C VAL A 475 21.53 4.47 -21.22
N GLN A 476 21.94 5.07 -22.34
CA GLN A 476 22.00 6.53 -22.49
C GLN A 476 20.59 7.17 -22.40
N GLN A 477 19.59 6.60 -23.05
CA GLN A 477 18.20 7.08 -22.94
C GLN A 477 17.70 7.05 -21.51
N MET A 478 17.98 5.96 -20.76
CA MET A 478 17.56 5.85 -19.37
C MET A 478 18.33 6.79 -18.44
N LYS A 479 19.61 7.07 -18.69
CA LYS A 479 20.37 8.12 -18.00
C LYS A 479 19.75 9.51 -18.21
N GLU A 480 19.27 9.80 -19.40
CA GLU A 480 18.57 11.04 -19.71
C GLU A 480 17.23 11.17 -18.96
N ILE A 481 16.50 10.04 -18.78
CA ILE A 481 15.32 9.99 -17.93
C ILE A 481 15.71 10.34 -16.50
N ILE A 482 16.74 9.68 -15.94
CA ILE A 482 17.21 9.94 -14.58
C ILE A 482 17.57 11.43 -14.41
N ALA A 483 18.35 12.01 -15.33
CA ALA A 483 18.75 13.40 -15.26
C ALA A 483 17.56 14.39 -15.28
N LYS A 484 16.44 14.00 -15.89
CA LYS A 484 15.22 14.84 -15.95
C LYS A 484 14.29 14.63 -14.75
N GLN A 485 14.28 13.42 -14.19
CA GLN A 485 13.33 13.04 -13.13
C GLN A 485 13.91 13.20 -11.73
N HIS A 486 15.24 13.22 -11.59
CA HIS A 486 15.87 13.44 -10.31
C HIS A 486 15.78 14.91 -9.89
N ILE A 487 15.19 15.17 -8.74
CA ILE A 487 15.25 16.46 -8.05
C ILE A 487 16.10 16.27 -6.78
N GLU A 488 17.10 17.14 -6.60
CA GLU A 488 17.93 17.11 -5.40
C GLU A 488 17.10 17.14 -4.10
N SER A 489 17.43 16.25 -3.19
CA SER A 489 16.82 16.19 -1.86
C SER A 489 17.89 16.45 -0.79
N PRO A 490 17.64 17.34 0.18
CA PRO A 490 18.57 17.52 1.30
C PRO A 490 18.62 16.31 2.23
N ASP A 491 17.56 15.51 2.23
CA ASP A 491 17.33 14.41 3.16
C ASP A 491 17.66 13.03 2.59
N PHE A 492 17.54 12.85 1.28
CA PHE A 492 17.68 11.55 0.60
C PHE A 492 18.61 11.73 -0.61
N LYS A 493 19.76 11.06 -0.58
CA LYS A 493 20.78 11.19 -1.62
C LYS A 493 21.01 9.85 -2.31
N VAL A 494 21.06 9.89 -3.63
CA VAL A 494 21.43 8.76 -4.48
C VAL A 494 22.57 9.18 -5.41
N THR A 495 23.41 8.21 -5.78
CA THR A 495 24.50 8.45 -6.72
C THR A 495 24.00 8.31 -8.15
N LEU A 496 24.00 9.41 -8.90
CA LEU A 496 23.59 9.40 -10.30
C LEU A 496 24.61 8.67 -11.17
N PRO A 497 24.18 8.01 -12.27
CA PRO A 497 25.09 7.38 -13.21
C PRO A 497 25.87 8.44 -14.01
N GLU A 498 27.18 8.25 -14.15
CA GLU A 498 28.06 9.10 -14.97
C GLU A 498 27.79 8.98 -16.49
#